data_4a2f6e2255923df50cc1afdc66302760
#
_entry.id   4a2f6e2255923df50cc1afdc66302760
#
_cell.length_a   1.000
_cell.length_b   1.000
_cell.length_c   1.000
_cell.angle_alpha   90.00
_cell.angle_beta   90.00
_cell.angle_gamma   90.00
#
_symmetry.space_group_name_H-M   'P 1'
#
loop_
_entity.id
_entity.type
_entity.pdbx_description
1 polymer ?
#
loop_
_entity_poly.entity_id
_entity_poly.type
_entity_poly.pdbx_seq_one_letter_code
_entity_poly.pdbx_strand_id
1 'polypeptide(L)'
;MEVSSELLSNGWTSWQRVLLTASLLTCWLLPITAGVTIESVPPKLVEGENVLLRVDNLPENLRVFVWYRGVTDMSLGIALYSLDYSTSVTGPKHSGRETLYRNGSLWIQNVTREDTGYYTLQTISKNGKVVSNTSIFLQVNCK
;
A
#
# COMPACT_ATOMS: atom_id res chain seq x y z
N MET A 1 -29.84 19.94 -33.64
CA MET A 1 -29.36 19.28 -33.73
C MET A 1 -28.51 19.12 -33.74
N GLU A 2 -28.60 19.63 -33.46
CA GLU A 2 -27.90 19.12 -33.64
C GLU A 2 -27.17 18.81 -33.25
N VAL A 3 -27.22 18.77 -32.92
CA VAL A 3 -26.66 18.04 -32.98
C VAL A 3 -26.32 17.61 -32.97
N SER A 4 -26.48 17.72 -33.22
CA SER A 4 -26.35 17.04 -33.70
C SER A 4 -26.25 16.72 -34.10
N SER A 5 -26.45 17.03 -34.53
CA SER A 5 -26.55 16.35 -34.99
C SER A 5 -25.84 16.05 -35.36
N GLU A 6 -25.68 16.26 -35.59
CA GLU A 6 -25.24 15.72 -35.77
C GLU A 6 -24.40 15.21 -35.37
N LEU A 7 -24.21 15.02 -34.95
CA LEU A 7 -23.84 14.29 -34.63
C LEU A 7 -24.17 13.76 -34.91
N LEU A 8 -24.65 14.22 -35.19
CA LEU A 8 -25.04 13.68 -35.44
C LEU A 8 -25.23 13.34 -36.10
N SER A 9 -25.41 14.24 -37.04
CA SER A 9 -26.09 13.39 -37.62
C SER A 9 -25.64 12.02 -37.50
N ASN A 10 -25.32 11.31 -37.25
CA ASN A 10 -24.99 10.06 -36.83
C ASN A 10 -25.47 9.79 -35.48
N GLY A 11 -26.63 10.06 -35.12
CA GLY A 11 -27.22 9.66 -33.88
C GLY A 11 -26.72 10.28 -32.61
N TRP A 12 -25.53 10.84 -32.63
CA TRP A 12 -24.96 11.45 -31.43
C TRP A 12 -25.26 12.93 -31.42
N THR A 13 -25.94 13.37 -30.41
CA THR A 13 -26.16 14.79 -30.17
C THR A 13 -24.93 15.43 -29.57
N SER A 14 -24.84 16.76 -29.68
CA SER A 14 -23.71 17.49 -29.09
C SER A 14 -23.60 17.24 -27.57
N TRP A 15 -24.74 17.25 -26.91
CA TRP A 15 -24.70 17.11 -25.47
C TRP A 15 -24.29 15.70 -25.04
N GLN A 16 -24.61 14.67 -25.84
CA GLN A 16 -24.15 13.32 -25.52
C GLN A 16 -22.65 13.23 -25.64
N ARG A 17 -22.06 13.89 -26.62
CA ARG A 17 -20.61 13.93 -26.75
C ARG A 17 -19.97 14.68 -25.59
N VAL A 18 -20.60 15.76 -25.15
CA VAL A 18 -20.12 16.52 -24.01
C VAL A 18 -20.18 15.68 -22.73
N LEU A 19 -21.26 14.93 -22.54
CA LEU A 19 -21.40 14.06 -21.39
C LEU A 19 -20.31 12.99 -21.36
N LEU A 20 -20.06 12.37 -22.52
CA LEU A 20 -19.04 11.36 -22.61
C LEU A 20 -17.65 11.93 -22.30
N THR A 21 -17.36 13.11 -22.87
CA THR A 21 -16.09 13.79 -22.63
C THR A 21 -15.96 14.20 -21.16
N ALA A 22 -17.03 14.74 -20.59
CA ALA A 22 -17.01 15.13 -19.18
C ALA A 22 -16.80 13.93 -18.26
N SER A 23 -17.39 12.79 -18.61
CA SER A 23 -17.20 11.57 -17.84
C SER A 23 -15.73 11.14 -17.84
N LEU A 24 -15.09 11.19 -18.99
CA LEU A 24 -13.66 10.87 -19.09
C LEU A 24 -12.81 11.86 -18.33
N LEU A 25 -13.12 13.15 -18.42
CA LEU A 25 -12.39 14.18 -17.70
C LEU A 25 -12.55 14.00 -16.18
N THR A 26 -13.75 13.64 -15.74
CA THR A 26 -13.99 13.39 -14.31
C THR A 26 -13.13 12.24 -13.83
N CYS A 27 -12.97 11.21 -14.64
CA CYS A 27 -12.11 10.09 -14.31
C CYS A 27 -10.66 10.53 -14.12
N TRP A 28 -10.20 11.47 -14.92
CA TRP A 28 -8.84 12.01 -14.84
C TRP A 28 -8.68 13.00 -13.70
N LEU A 29 -9.74 13.73 -13.38
CA LEU A 29 -9.69 14.78 -12.35
C LEU A 29 -10.02 14.25 -10.97
N LEU A 30 -10.64 13.07 -10.88
CA LEU A 30 -10.79 12.46 -9.58
C LEU A 30 -9.40 12.28 -8.99
N PRO A 31 -9.17 12.80 -7.77
CA PRO A 31 -7.91 12.53 -7.13
C PRO A 31 -7.82 11.01 -7.00
N ILE A 32 -7.02 10.43 -7.85
CA ILE A 32 -6.58 9.08 -7.62
C ILE A 32 -5.72 9.19 -6.39
N THR A 33 -6.34 9.10 -5.22
CA THR A 33 -5.59 8.81 -4.03
C THR A 33 -5.01 7.44 -4.29
N ALA A 34 -3.80 7.44 -4.81
CA ALA A 34 -3.04 6.22 -4.86
C ALA A 34 -3.01 5.71 -3.44
N GLY A 35 -3.65 4.58 -3.19
CA GLY A 35 -3.58 3.94 -1.90
C GLY A 35 -2.15 3.56 -1.59
N VAL A 36 -1.90 3.24 -0.35
CA VAL A 36 -0.61 2.72 0.09
C VAL A 36 -0.25 1.50 -0.74
N THR A 37 0.96 1.48 -1.29
CA THR A 37 1.45 0.34 -2.07
C THR A 37 2.70 -0.21 -1.42
N ILE A 38 2.86 -1.53 -1.50
CA ILE A 38 4.03 -2.24 -0.97
C ILE A 38 4.66 -3.02 -2.12
N GLU A 39 5.97 -2.90 -2.24
CA GLU A 39 6.73 -3.58 -3.28
C GLU A 39 7.89 -4.32 -2.65
N SER A 40 8.09 -5.57 -3.04
CA SER A 40 9.24 -6.37 -2.60
C SER A 40 10.46 -6.03 -3.46
N VAL A 41 11.57 -5.68 -2.83
CA VAL A 41 12.82 -5.39 -3.52
C VAL A 41 13.91 -6.27 -2.88
N PRO A 42 14.42 -7.27 -3.59
CA PRO A 42 14.11 -7.67 -4.96
C PRO A 42 12.78 -8.40 -5.09
N PRO A 43 12.18 -8.41 -6.31
CA PRO A 43 10.89 -9.09 -6.49
C PRO A 43 10.99 -10.60 -6.42
N LYS A 44 12.13 -11.16 -6.78
CA LYS A 44 12.41 -12.59 -6.64
C LYS A 44 13.40 -12.76 -5.51
N LEU A 45 13.03 -13.54 -4.52
CA LEU A 45 13.76 -13.64 -3.27
C LEU A 45 14.15 -15.09 -3.03
N VAL A 46 15.42 -15.29 -2.66
CA VAL A 46 16.00 -16.60 -2.38
C VAL A 46 16.49 -16.63 -0.95
N GLU A 47 16.47 -17.81 -0.33
CA GLU A 47 16.93 -17.97 1.05
C GLU A 47 18.32 -17.36 1.25
N GLY A 48 18.47 -16.69 2.37
CA GLY A 48 19.72 -16.04 2.75
C GLY A 48 19.88 -14.62 2.26
N GLU A 49 19.00 -14.17 1.36
CA GLU A 49 19.04 -12.80 0.87
C GLU A 49 18.31 -11.86 1.83
N ASN A 50 18.45 -10.56 1.57
CA ASN A 50 17.74 -9.53 2.31
C ASN A 50 16.66 -8.97 1.39
N VAL A 51 15.56 -8.52 1.99
CA VAL A 51 14.46 -7.94 1.24
C VAL A 51 14.01 -6.64 1.88
N LEU A 52 13.68 -5.67 1.04
CA LEU A 52 13.02 -4.45 1.47
C LEU A 52 11.57 -4.50 1.02
N LEU A 53 10.64 -4.44 1.95
CA LEU A 53 9.23 -4.23 1.65
C LEU A 53 9.04 -2.72 1.58
N ARG A 54 9.17 -2.19 0.37
CA ARG A 54 9.16 -0.74 0.14
C ARG A 54 7.72 -0.24 0.12
N VAL A 55 7.47 0.82 0.88
CA VAL A 55 6.14 1.40 0.99
C VAL A 55 6.13 2.75 0.30
N ASP A 56 5.13 2.93 -0.57
CA ASP A 56 4.91 4.20 -1.26
C ASP A 56 3.52 4.72 -0.92
N ASN A 57 3.37 6.03 -0.98
CA ASN A 57 2.09 6.73 -0.82
C ASN A 57 1.52 6.57 0.59
N LEU A 58 2.39 6.63 1.61
CA LEU A 58 1.90 6.68 2.99
C LEU A 58 1.03 7.92 3.18
N PRO A 59 -0.13 7.77 3.81
CA PRO A 59 -0.99 8.92 4.11
C PRO A 59 -0.29 9.91 5.03
N GLU A 60 -0.71 11.17 4.94
CA GLU A 60 -0.25 12.20 5.86
C GLU A 60 -1.08 12.14 7.14
N ASN A 61 -0.60 12.81 8.17
CA ASN A 61 -1.29 12.91 9.47
C ASN A 61 -1.46 11.57 10.16
N LEU A 62 -0.47 10.70 10.02
CA LEU A 62 -0.46 9.43 10.72
C LEU A 62 0.14 9.62 12.12
N ARG A 63 -0.40 8.88 13.08
CA ARG A 63 0.17 8.78 14.41
C ARG A 63 1.13 7.60 14.48
N VAL A 64 0.72 6.47 13.89
CA VAL A 64 1.43 5.21 14.01
C VAL A 64 1.15 4.34 12.81
N PHE A 65 2.11 3.48 12.46
CA PHE A 65 1.85 2.39 11.53
C PHE A 65 2.48 1.11 12.08
N VAL A 66 1.86 -0.01 11.73
CA VAL A 66 2.21 -1.31 12.30
C VAL A 66 2.33 -2.34 11.19
N TRP A 67 3.39 -3.12 11.23
CA TRP A 67 3.54 -4.29 10.36
C TRP A 67 3.11 -5.55 11.11
N TYR A 68 2.33 -6.37 10.43
CA TYR A 68 1.86 -7.65 10.97
C TYR A 68 2.33 -8.79 10.08
N ARG A 69 2.58 -9.91 10.70
CA ARG A 69 2.88 -11.15 9.99
C ARG A 69 1.55 -11.87 9.74
N GLY A 70 0.89 -11.54 8.64
CA GLY A 70 -0.44 -12.08 8.34
C GLY A 70 -1.53 -11.04 8.53
N VAL A 71 -2.53 -11.37 9.31
CA VAL A 71 -3.67 -10.48 9.55
C VAL A 71 -3.36 -9.47 10.66
N THR A 72 -4.21 -8.45 10.79
CA THR A 72 -4.02 -7.38 11.78
C THR A 72 -4.44 -7.85 13.17
N ASP A 73 -3.62 -8.70 13.75
CA ASP A 73 -3.80 -9.25 15.09
C ASP A 73 -2.56 -8.86 15.91
N MET A 74 -2.75 -8.34 17.10
CA MET A 74 -1.64 -7.87 17.92
C MET A 74 -0.61 -8.96 18.20
N SER A 75 -1.05 -10.22 18.29
CA SER A 75 -0.14 -11.34 18.52
C SER A 75 0.76 -11.60 17.31
N LEU A 76 0.41 -11.05 16.14
CA LEU A 76 1.18 -11.19 14.92
C LEU A 76 1.97 -9.94 14.56
N GLY A 77 2.03 -8.96 15.46
CA GLY A 77 2.76 -7.73 15.24
C GLY A 77 4.25 -7.95 15.12
N ILE A 78 4.86 -7.39 14.07
CA ILE A 78 6.31 -7.42 13.87
C ILE A 78 6.94 -6.20 14.51
N ALA A 79 6.46 -5.03 14.15
CA ALA A 79 7.00 -3.76 14.63
C ALA A 79 5.98 -2.64 14.42
N LEU A 80 6.07 -1.65 15.28
CA LEU A 80 5.23 -0.47 15.27
C LEU A 80 6.13 0.75 15.23
N TYR A 81 5.78 1.74 14.41
CA TYR A 81 6.51 3.01 14.39
C TYR A 81 5.58 4.13 14.86
N SER A 82 6.02 4.84 15.90
CA SER A 82 5.31 6.02 16.40
C SER A 82 5.91 7.26 15.78
N LEU A 83 5.09 7.99 15.02
CA LEU A 83 5.54 9.24 14.40
C LEU A 83 5.62 10.37 15.41
N ASP A 84 4.81 10.30 16.47
CA ASP A 84 4.84 11.32 17.52
C ASP A 84 6.16 11.30 18.27
N TYR A 85 6.70 10.12 18.51
CA TYR A 85 7.94 9.95 19.28
C TYR A 85 9.13 9.59 18.41
N SER A 86 8.94 9.45 17.10
CA SER A 86 9.98 9.09 16.12
C SER A 86 10.77 7.86 16.55
N THR A 87 10.08 6.85 17.03
CA THR A 87 10.69 5.63 17.52
C THR A 87 9.89 4.40 17.09
N SER A 88 10.58 3.27 16.98
CA SER A 88 9.93 2.00 16.68
C SER A 88 9.94 1.10 17.90
N VAL A 89 8.91 0.24 17.96
CA VAL A 89 8.75 -0.75 19.03
C VAL A 89 8.58 -2.10 18.38
N THR A 90 9.31 -3.10 18.89
CA THR A 90 9.22 -4.47 18.35
C THR A 90 7.99 -5.18 18.90
N GLY A 91 7.40 -6.04 18.06
CA GLY A 91 6.23 -6.83 18.42
C GLY A 91 6.57 -8.29 18.66
N PRO A 92 5.54 -9.11 18.96
CA PRO A 92 5.75 -10.51 19.30
C PRO A 92 6.36 -11.34 18.16
N LYS A 93 6.14 -10.94 16.90
CA LYS A 93 6.67 -11.66 15.74
C LYS A 93 7.97 -11.09 15.21
N HIS A 94 8.57 -10.14 15.94
CA HIS A 94 9.89 -9.62 15.58
C HIS A 94 10.94 -10.72 15.82
N SER A 95 11.72 -11.00 14.78
CA SER A 95 12.69 -12.11 14.83
C SER A 95 14.12 -11.64 15.09
N GLY A 96 14.35 -10.34 15.23
CA GLY A 96 15.67 -9.77 15.34
C GLY A 96 16.29 -9.42 14.00
N ARG A 97 15.63 -9.77 12.91
CA ARG A 97 16.15 -9.54 11.55
C ARG A 97 15.45 -8.41 10.85
N GLU A 98 14.37 -7.87 11.42
CA GLU A 98 13.57 -6.82 10.80
C GLU A 98 13.98 -5.44 11.31
N THR A 99 13.94 -4.47 10.40
CA THR A 99 14.13 -3.05 10.75
C THR A 99 13.01 -2.25 10.10
N LEU A 100 12.31 -1.46 10.90
CA LEU A 100 11.20 -0.63 10.43
C LEU A 100 11.69 0.80 10.29
N TYR A 101 11.52 1.36 9.07
CA TYR A 101 11.96 2.72 8.78
C TYR A 101 10.80 3.71 8.90
N ARG A 102 11.15 4.96 9.09
CA ARG A 102 10.18 6.05 9.24
C ARG A 102 9.25 6.19 8.03
N ASN A 103 9.72 5.81 6.85
CA ASN A 103 8.90 5.88 5.64
C ASN A 103 7.94 4.70 5.49
N GLY A 104 7.87 3.83 6.49
CA GLY A 104 6.97 2.68 6.49
C GLY A 104 7.58 1.41 5.95
N SER A 105 8.74 1.49 5.30
CA SER A 105 9.37 0.31 4.69
C SER A 105 9.93 -0.63 5.74
N LEU A 106 9.85 -1.92 5.47
CA LEU A 106 10.34 -2.95 6.38
C LEU A 106 11.50 -3.68 5.71
N TRP A 107 12.64 -3.69 6.37
CA TRP A 107 13.85 -4.38 5.92
C TRP A 107 13.96 -5.70 6.67
N ILE A 108 14.08 -6.81 5.95
CA ILE A 108 14.21 -8.14 6.55
C ILE A 108 15.51 -8.74 6.05
N GLN A 109 16.38 -9.10 6.98
CA GLN A 109 17.68 -9.69 6.67
C GLN A 109 17.60 -11.20 6.72
N ASN A 110 18.44 -11.85 5.89
CA ASN A 110 18.67 -13.28 5.92
C ASN A 110 17.36 -14.07 5.94
N VAL A 111 16.53 -13.88 4.90
CA VAL A 111 15.21 -14.49 4.84
C VAL A 111 15.33 -16.00 4.74
N THR A 112 14.33 -16.69 5.29
CA THR A 112 14.21 -18.15 5.22
C THR A 112 12.89 -18.50 4.57
N ARG A 113 12.72 -19.78 4.24
CA ARG A 113 11.45 -20.25 3.64
C ARG A 113 10.27 -20.03 4.59
N GLU A 114 10.53 -19.98 5.89
CA GLU A 114 9.48 -19.73 6.88
C GLU A 114 8.98 -18.29 6.83
N ASP A 115 9.72 -17.40 6.20
CA ASP A 115 9.27 -16.01 6.03
C ASP A 115 8.26 -15.86 4.89
N THR A 116 8.03 -16.90 4.12
CA THR A 116 7.01 -16.90 3.07
C THR A 116 5.63 -16.71 3.66
N GLY A 117 4.85 -15.78 3.12
CA GLY A 117 3.50 -15.53 3.57
C GLY A 117 3.11 -14.07 3.41
N TYR A 118 1.99 -13.72 4.01
CA TYR A 118 1.46 -12.37 3.94
C TYR A 118 2.06 -11.49 5.00
N TYR A 119 2.31 -10.23 4.62
CA TYR A 119 2.73 -9.16 5.53
C TYR A 119 1.74 -8.01 5.32
N THR A 120 1.22 -7.46 6.40
CA THR A 120 0.20 -6.42 6.36
C THR A 120 0.69 -5.18 7.07
N LEU A 121 0.55 -4.03 6.40
CA LEU A 121 0.84 -2.73 6.98
C LEU A 121 -0.47 -2.03 7.28
N GLN A 122 -0.67 -1.69 8.54
CA GLN A 122 -1.82 -0.92 8.99
C GLN A 122 -1.37 0.48 9.35
N THR A 123 -2.09 1.49 8.87
CA THR A 123 -1.78 2.88 9.18
C THR A 123 -2.93 3.48 10.00
N ILE A 124 -2.57 4.27 11.00
CA ILE A 124 -3.53 4.82 11.95
C ILE A 124 -3.31 6.33 12.02
N SER A 125 -4.39 7.09 11.87
CA SER A 125 -4.35 8.54 11.88
C SER A 125 -4.22 9.10 13.29
N LYS A 126 -3.98 10.41 13.36
CA LYS A 126 -3.82 11.10 14.66
C LYS A 126 -5.06 11.04 15.52
N ASN A 127 -6.23 10.83 14.93
CA ASN A 127 -7.48 10.68 15.69
C ASN A 127 -7.76 9.22 16.06
N GLY A 128 -6.83 8.31 15.82
CA GLY A 128 -6.96 6.92 16.23
C GLY A 128 -7.71 6.03 15.26
N LYS A 129 -8.07 6.53 14.09
CA LYS A 129 -8.80 5.74 13.10
C LYS A 129 -7.85 5.03 12.16
N VAL A 130 -8.20 3.80 11.80
CA VAL A 130 -7.45 3.05 10.79
C VAL A 130 -7.69 3.70 9.43
N VAL A 131 -6.59 4.11 8.78
CA VAL A 131 -6.65 4.76 7.47
C VAL A 131 -6.53 3.72 6.36
N SER A 132 -5.64 2.74 6.53
CA SER A 132 -5.43 1.73 5.49
C SER A 132 -4.91 0.44 6.09
N ASN A 133 -5.22 -0.65 5.40
CA ASN A 133 -4.62 -1.97 5.61
C ASN A 133 -4.18 -2.46 4.24
N THR A 134 -2.89 -2.67 4.07
CA THR A 134 -2.32 -3.08 2.78
C THR A 134 -1.45 -4.30 3.02
N SER A 135 -1.64 -5.32 2.19
CA SER A 135 -0.91 -6.58 2.35
C SER A 135 -0.07 -6.87 1.12
N ILE A 136 1.02 -7.62 1.35
CA ILE A 136 1.84 -8.17 0.28
C ILE A 136 2.14 -9.62 0.62
N PHE A 137 2.21 -10.45 -0.42
CA PHE A 137 2.64 -11.83 -0.26
C PHE A 137 4.13 -11.93 -0.59
N LEU A 138 4.91 -12.42 0.35
CA LEU A 138 6.34 -12.61 0.18
C LEU A 138 6.62 -14.08 -0.09
N GLN A 139 7.26 -14.37 -1.20
CA GLN A 139 7.63 -15.72 -1.59
C GLN A 139 9.14 -15.85 -1.52
N VAL A 140 9.62 -16.73 -0.63
CA VAL A 140 11.05 -17.03 -0.51
C VAL A 140 11.31 -18.37 -1.16
N ASN A 141 12.14 -18.39 -2.18
CA ASN A 141 12.45 -19.60 -2.95
C ASN A 141 13.66 -20.30 -2.35
N CYS A 142 13.75 -21.60 -2.64
CA CYS A 142 14.93 -22.35 -2.25
C CYS A 142 16.15 -21.85 -3.00
N LYS A 143 17.27 -21.89 -2.33
CA LYS A 143 18.54 -21.53 -2.91
C LYS A 143 19.02 -22.57 -3.92
#